data_53b9ce53189d254dc214aa73787d98fb
#
_entry.id   53b9ce53189d254dc214aa73787d98fb
#
_cell.length_a   1.000
_cell.length_b   1.000
_cell.length_c   1.000
_cell.angle_alpha   90.00
_cell.angle_beta   90.00
_cell.angle_gamma   90.00
#
_symmetry.space_group_name_H-M   'P 1'
#
loop_
_entity.id
_entity.type
_entity.pdbx_description
1 polymer ?
#
loop_
_entity_poly.entity_id
_entity_poly.type
_entity_poly.pdbx_seq_one_letter_code
_entity_poly.pdbx_strand_id
1 'polypeptide(L)'
;ATNGSIEYFWLDAAGFTNQRSTLILRQAKVTFELSKDGKTVQYTCNVLIPWDEAKSQAQLADVSQNLSPSYAAGQNESSVTSDFTLPHKLVSADGSQLSWSKVTWTSSDTSTVRIDGYGTEPYKATVTRGIRDKQVTLTANVSLSSSDAPQTSYQKTFTITVPGDPSAI
;
A
#
# COMPACT_ATOMS: atom_id res chain seq x y z
N ALA A 1 17.70 36.59 -36.34
CA ALA A 1 17.05 35.54 -35.56
C ALA A 1 18.15 34.77 -34.84
N THR A 2 18.35 35.05 -33.57
CA THR A 2 19.26 34.27 -32.70
C THR A 2 18.52 33.02 -32.30
N ASN A 3 19.02 31.89 -32.75
CA ASN A 3 18.57 30.57 -32.34
C ASN A 3 18.98 30.40 -30.88
N GLY A 4 18.04 30.63 -29.96
CA GLY A 4 18.27 30.37 -28.53
C GLY A 4 18.30 28.86 -28.30
N SER A 5 19.46 28.32 -27.97
CA SER A 5 19.57 26.95 -27.49
C SER A 5 18.83 26.89 -26.16
N ILE A 6 17.92 25.94 -26.07
CA ILE A 6 17.31 25.60 -24.78
C ILE A 6 18.35 24.75 -24.02
N GLU A 7 18.97 25.36 -23.01
CA GLU A 7 19.74 24.57 -22.05
C GLU A 7 18.77 23.81 -21.16
N TYR A 8 19.01 22.52 -21.02
CA TYR A 8 18.23 21.68 -20.12
C TYR A 8 18.63 22.01 -18.68
N PHE A 9 17.71 22.57 -17.92
CA PHE A 9 17.89 22.76 -16.49
C PHE A 9 17.49 21.47 -15.77
N TRP A 10 18.44 20.87 -15.08
CA TRP A 10 18.14 19.87 -14.08
C TRP A 10 17.67 20.61 -12.82
N LEU A 11 16.39 20.56 -12.53
CA LEU A 11 15.89 20.98 -11.23
C LEU A 11 16.30 19.94 -10.21
N ASP A 12 17.29 20.26 -9.39
CA ASP A 12 17.63 19.44 -8.24
C ASP A 12 16.41 19.40 -7.31
N ALA A 13 15.95 18.18 -7.02
CA ALA A 13 14.80 17.95 -6.13
C ALA A 13 15.04 18.43 -4.69
N ALA A 14 16.26 18.77 -4.32
CA ALA A 14 16.63 19.25 -2.99
C ALA A 14 16.01 20.62 -2.63
N GLY A 15 15.57 21.42 -3.63
CA GLY A 15 14.91 22.71 -3.40
C GLY A 15 13.39 22.65 -3.27
N PHE A 16 12.78 21.53 -3.61
CA PHE A 16 11.34 21.35 -3.45
C PHE A 16 11.07 20.58 -2.16
N THR A 17 10.61 21.29 -1.14
CA THR A 17 9.98 20.65 0.03
C THR A 17 8.70 19.96 -0.45
N ASN A 18 8.84 18.73 -0.89
CA ASN A 18 7.74 17.96 -1.41
C ASN A 18 6.96 17.39 -0.23
N GLN A 19 5.94 18.10 0.21
CA GLN A 19 4.88 17.52 1.02
C GLN A 19 4.02 16.67 0.09
N ARG A 20 4.53 15.51 -0.32
CA ARG A 20 3.72 14.52 -1.01
C ARG A 20 2.76 13.90 -0.01
N SER A 21 1.55 14.38 -0.02
CA SER A 21 0.44 13.71 0.66
C SER A 21 -0.08 12.48 -0.11
N THR A 22 0.42 12.20 -1.33
CA THR A 22 -0.06 11.09 -2.14
C THR A 22 1.06 10.46 -2.97
N LEU A 23 1.19 9.14 -2.90
CA LEU A 23 2.07 8.28 -3.71
C LEU A 23 1.75 8.31 -5.23
N ILE A 24 0.78 9.10 -5.69
CA ILE A 24 0.18 8.98 -7.01
C ILE A 24 0.61 10.08 -7.99
N LEU A 25 1.12 11.23 -7.55
CA LEU A 25 1.41 12.35 -8.44
C LEU A 25 2.81 12.24 -9.04
N ARG A 26 2.86 11.84 -10.33
CA ARG A 26 4.07 11.77 -11.15
C ARG A 26 4.33 13.05 -11.94
N GLN A 27 3.38 13.96 -12.03
CA GLN A 27 3.50 15.16 -12.83
C GLN A 27 3.24 16.38 -11.97
N ALA A 28 4.17 17.35 -12.03
CA ALA A 28 3.97 18.70 -11.54
C ALA A 28 3.78 19.63 -12.72
N LYS A 29 2.83 20.53 -12.61
CA LYS A 29 2.67 21.62 -13.56
C LYS A 29 3.55 22.77 -13.12
N VAL A 30 4.55 23.12 -13.94
CA VAL A 30 5.49 24.19 -13.64
C VAL A 30 5.24 25.32 -14.62
N THR A 31 5.05 26.54 -14.11
CA THR A 31 4.88 27.74 -14.91
C THR A 31 6.13 28.61 -14.77
N PHE A 32 6.76 28.90 -15.87
CA PHE A 32 7.90 29.83 -15.95
C PHE A 32 7.43 31.17 -16.45
N GLU A 33 7.91 32.20 -15.79
CA GLU A 33 7.70 33.57 -16.26
C GLU A 33 9.02 34.13 -16.80
N LEU A 34 9.02 34.50 -18.08
CA LEU A 34 10.15 35.10 -18.74
C LEU A 34 9.83 36.56 -18.99
N SER A 35 10.63 37.47 -18.45
CA SER A 35 10.48 38.91 -18.64
C SER A 35 11.69 39.48 -19.38
N LYS A 36 11.45 40.24 -20.46
CA LYS A 36 12.46 40.97 -21.20
C LYS A 36 11.86 42.29 -21.74
N ASP A 37 12.56 43.39 -21.53
CA ASP A 37 12.18 44.70 -22.03
C ASP A 37 10.73 45.11 -21.67
N GLY A 38 10.31 44.83 -20.44
CA GLY A 38 8.96 45.12 -19.95
C GLY A 38 7.84 44.21 -20.50
N LYS A 39 8.20 43.19 -21.30
CA LYS A 39 7.25 42.15 -21.76
C LYS A 39 7.43 40.87 -20.98
N THR A 40 6.34 40.32 -20.53
CA THR A 40 6.31 39.05 -19.77
C THR A 40 5.54 37.99 -20.56
N VAL A 41 6.12 36.82 -20.65
CA VAL A 41 5.49 35.64 -21.26
C VAL A 41 5.54 34.49 -20.26
N GLN A 42 4.43 33.82 -20.08
CA GLN A 42 4.34 32.64 -19.23
C GLN A 42 4.32 31.36 -20.07
N TYR A 43 5.15 30.40 -19.69
CA TYR A 43 5.15 29.04 -20.24
C TYR A 43 4.83 28.06 -19.14
N THR A 44 3.90 27.17 -19.43
CA THR A 44 3.55 26.10 -18.53
C THR A 44 3.94 24.77 -19.15
N CYS A 45 4.67 23.96 -18.41
CA CYS A 45 5.01 22.60 -18.80
C CYS A 45 4.68 21.59 -17.69
N ASN A 46 4.47 20.36 -18.09
CA ASN A 46 4.35 19.24 -17.16
C ASN A 46 5.74 18.64 -16.94
N VAL A 47 6.17 18.60 -15.69
CA VAL A 47 7.43 17.99 -15.28
C VAL A 47 7.13 16.62 -14.69
N LEU A 48 7.76 15.59 -15.24
CA LEU A 48 7.69 14.26 -14.68
C LEU A 48 8.59 14.20 -13.44
N ILE A 49 8.01 13.86 -12.28
CA ILE A 49 8.76 13.69 -11.05
C ILE A 49 9.05 12.20 -10.90
N PRO A 50 10.31 11.78 -10.93
CA PRO A 50 10.65 10.37 -10.74
C PRO A 50 10.23 9.90 -9.36
N TRP A 51 9.95 8.61 -9.23
CA TRP A 51 9.69 7.98 -7.96
C TRP A 51 10.96 7.98 -7.11
N ASP A 52 10.80 8.31 -5.84
CA ASP A 52 11.80 8.04 -4.82
C ASP A 52 11.43 6.70 -4.19
N GLU A 53 12.16 5.66 -4.59
CA GLU A 53 11.86 4.30 -4.14
C GLU A 53 12.02 4.15 -2.62
N ALA A 54 13.06 4.76 -2.04
CA ALA A 54 13.31 4.69 -0.60
C ALA A 54 12.20 5.35 0.22
N LYS A 55 11.72 6.53 -0.21
CA LYS A 55 10.60 7.22 0.42
C LYS A 55 9.30 6.46 0.24
N SER A 56 9.08 5.88 -0.95
CA SER A 56 7.89 5.07 -1.23
C SER A 56 7.84 3.84 -0.35
N GLN A 57 8.97 3.17 -0.17
CA GLN A 57 9.10 2.02 0.73
C GLN A 57 8.84 2.39 2.19
N ALA A 58 9.43 3.47 2.68
CA ALA A 58 9.25 3.95 4.04
C ALA A 58 7.78 4.33 4.31
N GLN A 59 7.14 5.02 3.37
CA GLN A 59 5.74 5.41 3.49
C GLN A 59 4.81 4.19 3.44
N LEU A 60 5.10 3.21 2.58
CA LEU A 60 4.34 1.98 2.50
C LEU A 60 4.42 1.19 3.81
N ALA A 61 5.61 1.11 4.41
CA ALA A 61 5.83 0.48 5.70
C ALA A 61 5.06 1.18 6.82
N ASP A 62 5.09 2.52 6.85
CA ASP A 62 4.40 3.33 7.86
C ASP A 62 2.88 3.13 7.82
N VAL A 63 2.26 3.28 6.64
CA VAL A 63 0.79 3.08 6.50
C VAL A 63 0.38 1.62 6.76
N SER A 64 1.29 0.65 6.52
CA SER A 64 1.02 -0.76 6.76
C SER A 64 1.02 -1.14 8.24
N GLN A 65 1.47 -0.25 9.14
CA GLN A 65 1.44 -0.52 10.58
C GLN A 65 0.02 -0.76 11.09
N ASN A 66 -0.97 -0.06 10.54
CA ASN A 66 -2.38 -0.20 10.90
C ASN A 66 -3.08 -1.40 10.25
N LEU A 67 -2.37 -2.14 9.38
CA LEU A 67 -2.92 -3.33 8.76
C LEU A 67 -3.07 -4.45 9.79
N SER A 68 -4.27 -4.99 9.92
CA SER A 68 -4.56 -6.14 10.78
C SER A 68 -5.73 -6.98 10.23
N PRO A 69 -5.78 -8.28 10.54
CA PRO A 69 -6.99 -9.07 10.35
C PRO A 69 -8.16 -8.53 11.17
N SER A 70 -9.38 -8.70 10.67
CA SER A 70 -10.62 -8.36 11.38
C SER A 70 -11.26 -9.63 11.92
N TYR A 71 -10.95 -9.96 13.17
CA TYR A 71 -11.46 -11.14 13.83
C TYR A 71 -12.94 -10.99 14.22
N ALA A 72 -13.64 -12.10 14.40
CA ALA A 72 -14.99 -12.13 14.95
C ALA A 72 -15.00 -11.58 16.40
N ALA A 73 -16.19 -11.16 16.85
CA ALA A 73 -16.34 -10.59 18.18
C ALA A 73 -15.83 -11.55 19.29
N GLY A 74 -15.02 -11.01 20.19
CA GLY A 74 -14.43 -11.77 21.30
C GLY A 74 -13.22 -12.62 20.93
N GLN A 75 -12.74 -12.56 19.68
CA GLN A 75 -11.56 -13.28 19.22
C GLN A 75 -10.39 -12.32 18.94
N ASN A 76 -9.20 -12.88 18.98
CA ASN A 76 -7.95 -12.20 18.66
C ASN A 76 -6.94 -13.21 18.11
N GLU A 77 -5.75 -12.76 17.79
CA GLU A 77 -4.68 -13.58 17.23
C GLU A 77 -4.30 -14.81 18.08
N SER A 78 -4.48 -14.74 19.40
CA SER A 78 -4.16 -15.84 20.31
C SER A 78 -5.24 -16.92 20.35
N SER A 79 -6.46 -16.64 19.85
CA SER A 79 -7.57 -17.59 19.86
C SER A 79 -8.56 -17.28 18.74
N VAL A 80 -8.37 -17.94 17.60
CA VAL A 80 -9.22 -17.81 16.42
C VAL A 80 -10.02 -19.10 16.23
N THR A 81 -11.32 -19.04 16.46
CA THR A 81 -12.20 -20.22 16.43
C THR A 81 -13.25 -20.19 15.33
N SER A 82 -13.40 -19.06 14.63
CA SER A 82 -14.37 -18.89 13.56
C SER A 82 -13.79 -18.06 12.40
N ASP A 83 -14.50 -18.04 11.28
CA ASP A 83 -14.18 -17.27 10.10
C ASP A 83 -14.00 -15.78 10.42
N PHE A 84 -13.10 -15.13 9.70
CA PHE A 84 -12.81 -13.71 9.84
C PHE A 84 -12.49 -13.09 8.48
N THR A 85 -12.28 -11.78 8.44
CA THR A 85 -11.98 -11.07 7.20
C THR A 85 -10.60 -10.45 7.22
N LEU A 86 -10.02 -10.33 6.01
CA LEU A 86 -8.71 -9.75 5.79
C LEU A 86 -8.85 -8.57 4.82
N PRO A 87 -8.31 -7.39 5.16
CA PRO A 87 -8.45 -6.21 4.31
C PRO A 87 -7.72 -6.40 2.97
N HIS A 88 -8.33 -5.92 1.89
CA HIS A 88 -7.75 -5.93 0.54
C HIS A 88 -7.06 -4.63 0.17
N LYS A 89 -7.21 -3.60 1.02
CA LYS A 89 -6.56 -2.29 0.91
C LYS A 89 -6.09 -1.81 2.27
N LEU A 90 -5.11 -0.94 2.25
CA LEU A 90 -4.72 -0.20 3.45
C LEU A 90 -5.79 0.83 3.82
N VAL A 91 -5.80 1.17 5.09
CA VAL A 91 -6.70 2.17 5.68
C VAL A 91 -5.85 3.26 6.28
N SER A 92 -6.16 4.51 5.99
CA SER A 92 -5.52 5.67 6.61
C SER A 92 -5.97 5.86 8.07
N ALA A 93 -5.32 6.76 8.79
CA ALA A 93 -5.61 7.02 10.19
C ALA A 93 -7.06 7.51 10.45
N ASP A 94 -7.70 8.11 9.44
CA ASP A 94 -9.10 8.55 9.50
C ASP A 94 -10.12 7.43 9.13
N GLY A 95 -9.65 6.21 8.84
CA GLY A 95 -10.48 5.07 8.48
C GLY A 95 -10.83 4.97 7.00
N SER A 96 -10.37 5.88 6.14
CA SER A 96 -10.63 5.82 4.70
C SER A 96 -9.73 4.79 4.00
N GLN A 97 -10.28 4.06 3.04
CA GLN A 97 -9.50 3.12 2.23
C GLN A 97 -8.59 3.86 1.26
N LEU A 98 -7.34 3.42 1.19
CA LEU A 98 -6.34 3.95 0.28
C LEU A 98 -6.46 3.27 -1.08
N SER A 99 -7.12 3.91 -2.04
CA SER A 99 -7.43 3.37 -3.38
C SER A 99 -6.19 2.93 -4.16
N TRP A 100 -5.04 3.53 -3.89
CA TRP A 100 -3.76 3.24 -4.53
C TRP A 100 -3.03 2.01 -3.95
N SER A 101 -3.54 1.43 -2.86
CA SER A 101 -2.96 0.24 -2.23
C SER A 101 -3.64 -1.03 -2.69
N LYS A 102 -2.88 -2.11 -2.69
CA LYS A 102 -3.36 -3.47 -2.89
C LYS A 102 -2.75 -4.36 -1.82
N VAL A 103 -3.57 -5.11 -1.12
CA VAL A 103 -3.13 -6.10 -0.14
C VAL A 103 -3.56 -7.47 -0.62
N THR A 104 -2.63 -8.41 -0.66
CA THR A 104 -2.90 -9.83 -0.91
C THR A 104 -2.42 -10.66 0.28
N TRP A 105 -3.05 -11.80 0.50
CA TRP A 105 -2.80 -12.61 1.68
C TRP A 105 -2.45 -14.04 1.31
N THR A 106 -1.57 -14.62 2.10
CA THR A 106 -1.25 -16.06 2.04
C THR A 106 -1.28 -16.66 3.44
N SER A 107 -1.61 -17.93 3.53
CA SER A 107 -1.64 -18.72 4.75
C SER A 107 -0.56 -19.80 4.70
N SER A 108 0.15 -20.03 5.80
CA SER A 108 1.13 -21.11 5.93
C SER A 108 0.50 -22.49 6.02
N ASP A 109 -0.79 -22.55 6.42
CA ASP A 109 -1.55 -23.80 6.50
C ASP A 109 -2.97 -23.56 5.99
N THR A 110 -3.17 -23.82 4.69
CA THR A 110 -4.47 -23.64 4.02
C THR A 110 -5.52 -24.68 4.42
N SER A 111 -5.12 -25.76 5.06
CA SER A 111 -6.06 -26.75 5.63
C SER A 111 -6.70 -26.25 6.91
N THR A 112 -5.99 -25.42 7.67
CA THR A 112 -6.47 -24.80 8.91
C THR A 112 -7.08 -23.43 8.68
N VAL A 113 -6.45 -22.59 7.85
CA VAL A 113 -6.98 -21.27 7.49
C VAL A 113 -6.89 -21.10 5.98
N ARG A 114 -8.03 -21.21 5.30
CA ARG A 114 -8.13 -20.99 3.85
C ARG A 114 -8.53 -19.53 3.59
N ILE A 115 -7.85 -18.90 2.66
CA ILE A 115 -8.12 -17.52 2.27
C ILE A 115 -8.75 -17.51 0.88
N ASP A 116 -9.95 -16.98 0.76
CA ASP A 116 -10.72 -16.85 -0.47
C ASP A 116 -10.98 -15.37 -0.77
N GLY A 117 -10.88 -14.97 -2.05
CA GLY A 117 -11.16 -13.63 -2.53
C GLY A 117 -10.31 -13.22 -3.72
N TYR A 118 -10.74 -12.16 -4.41
CA TYR A 118 -10.11 -11.67 -5.65
C TYR A 118 -9.44 -10.30 -5.50
N GLY A 119 -9.37 -9.76 -4.28
CA GLY A 119 -8.72 -8.46 -4.00
C GLY A 119 -9.55 -7.23 -4.40
N THR A 120 -10.79 -7.40 -4.81
CA THR A 120 -11.76 -6.32 -5.05
C THR A 120 -12.60 -6.00 -3.83
N GLU A 121 -12.70 -6.96 -2.91
CA GLU A 121 -13.38 -6.87 -1.63
C GLU A 121 -12.51 -7.52 -0.55
N PRO A 122 -12.83 -7.34 0.74
CA PRO A 122 -12.11 -8.03 1.81
C PRO A 122 -12.08 -9.54 1.56
N TYR A 123 -10.93 -10.16 1.81
CA TYR A 123 -10.80 -11.60 1.71
C TYR A 123 -11.53 -12.27 2.86
N LYS A 124 -12.10 -13.44 2.59
CA LYS A 124 -12.65 -14.31 3.61
C LYS A 124 -11.58 -15.31 4.05
N ALA A 125 -11.29 -15.36 5.33
CA ALA A 125 -10.49 -16.40 5.96
C ALA A 125 -11.41 -17.42 6.62
N THR A 126 -11.47 -18.62 6.05
CA THR A 126 -12.28 -19.73 6.57
C THR A 126 -11.42 -20.59 7.50
N VAL A 127 -11.89 -20.79 8.73
CA VAL A 127 -11.18 -21.51 9.77
C VAL A 127 -11.73 -22.93 9.92
N THR A 128 -10.84 -23.91 9.79
CA THR A 128 -11.13 -25.33 10.03
C THR A 128 -10.33 -25.80 11.25
N ARG A 129 -11.04 -26.15 12.33
CA ARG A 129 -10.42 -26.60 13.57
C ARG A 129 -10.23 -28.11 13.53
N GLY A 130 -9.03 -28.57 13.88
CA GLY A 130 -8.74 -29.97 14.15
C GLY A 130 -8.76 -30.26 15.65
N ILE A 131 -8.41 -31.45 16.04
CA ILE A 131 -8.40 -31.90 17.46
C ILE A 131 -7.29 -31.23 18.31
N ARG A 132 -6.30 -30.60 17.69
CA ARG A 132 -5.15 -29.96 18.36
C ARG A 132 -5.03 -28.51 17.95
N ASP A 133 -4.45 -27.74 18.85
CA ASP A 133 -4.07 -26.37 18.56
C ASP A 133 -3.10 -26.30 17.37
N LYS A 134 -3.30 -25.30 16.54
CA LYS A 134 -2.45 -24.99 15.38
C LYS A 134 -2.02 -23.54 15.40
N GLN A 135 -0.76 -23.31 15.13
CA GLN A 135 -0.27 -21.98 14.80
C GLN A 135 -0.21 -21.82 13.29
N VAL A 136 -0.77 -20.73 12.78
CA VAL A 136 -0.80 -20.39 11.35
C VAL A 136 -0.22 -19.01 11.18
N THR A 137 0.70 -18.86 10.23
CA THR A 137 1.24 -17.57 9.84
C THR A 137 0.47 -17.05 8.61
N LEU A 138 -0.14 -15.91 8.77
CA LEU A 138 -0.73 -15.15 7.67
C LEU A 138 0.27 -14.11 7.20
N THR A 139 0.51 -14.05 5.90
CA THR A 139 1.41 -13.06 5.30
C THR A 139 0.60 -12.12 4.41
N ALA A 140 0.60 -10.85 4.77
CA ALA A 140 0.07 -9.77 3.94
C ALA A 140 1.19 -9.23 3.04
N ASN A 141 0.95 -9.22 1.73
CA ASN A 141 1.79 -8.55 0.76
C ASN A 141 1.10 -7.26 0.33
N VAL A 142 1.69 -6.15 0.70
CA VAL A 142 1.19 -4.80 0.37
C VAL A 142 1.97 -4.27 -0.82
N SER A 143 1.28 -3.78 -1.82
CA SER A 143 1.86 -3.19 -3.02
C SER A 143 1.07 -1.97 -3.48
N LEU A 144 1.63 -1.21 -4.39
CA LEU A 144 0.92 -0.13 -5.07
C LEU A 144 0.03 -0.71 -6.18
N SER A 145 -1.17 -0.18 -6.33
CA SER A 145 -2.15 -0.66 -7.33
C SER A 145 -1.89 -0.13 -8.74
N SER A 146 -0.95 0.80 -8.93
CA SER A 146 -0.61 1.36 -10.23
C SER A 146 0.40 0.50 -10.95
N SER A 147 0.12 0.16 -12.22
CA SER A 147 1.05 -0.58 -13.10
C SER A 147 2.35 0.16 -13.37
N ASP A 148 2.32 1.48 -13.25
CA ASP A 148 3.48 2.35 -13.49
C ASP A 148 4.24 2.69 -12.20
N ALA A 149 3.80 2.20 -11.06
CA ALA A 149 4.52 2.39 -9.80
C ALA A 149 5.80 1.53 -9.79
N PRO A 150 6.84 1.95 -9.06
CA PRO A 150 7.94 1.04 -8.78
C PRO A 150 7.40 -0.23 -8.14
N GLN A 151 8.07 -1.36 -8.36
CA GLN A 151 7.72 -2.66 -7.78
C GLN A 151 7.99 -2.68 -6.25
N THR A 152 7.58 -1.60 -5.60
CA THR A 152 7.72 -1.42 -4.15
C THR A 152 6.66 -2.25 -3.46
N SER A 153 7.09 -3.15 -2.60
CA SER A 153 6.19 -3.99 -1.81
C SER A 153 6.66 -4.03 -0.36
N TYR A 154 5.72 -4.26 0.54
CA TYR A 154 5.95 -4.45 1.96
C TYR A 154 5.24 -5.72 2.42
N GLN A 155 5.90 -6.51 3.26
CA GLN A 155 5.32 -7.70 3.84
C GLN A 155 5.12 -7.51 5.34
N LYS A 156 3.95 -7.93 5.81
CA LYS A 156 3.62 -8.00 7.25
C LYS A 156 3.08 -9.39 7.58
N THR A 157 3.58 -9.97 8.63
CA THR A 157 3.17 -11.31 9.08
C THR A 157 2.38 -11.24 10.38
N PHE A 158 1.42 -12.15 10.51
CA PHE A 158 0.59 -12.31 11.70
C PHE A 158 0.61 -13.79 12.07
N THR A 159 1.02 -14.10 13.29
CA THR A 159 0.93 -15.47 13.80
C THR A 159 -0.33 -15.60 14.62
N ILE A 160 -1.23 -16.46 14.17
CA ILE A 160 -2.49 -16.73 14.85
C ILE A 160 -2.51 -18.14 15.42
N THR A 161 -3.22 -18.31 16.53
CA THR A 161 -3.48 -19.61 17.14
C THR A 161 -4.92 -20.01 16.87
N VAL A 162 -5.10 -21.17 16.24
CA VAL A 162 -6.40 -21.82 16.06
C VAL A 162 -6.50 -22.95 17.09
N PRO A 163 -7.26 -22.75 18.17
CA PRO A 163 -7.42 -23.78 19.21
C PRO A 163 -8.05 -25.05 18.66
N GLY A 164 -7.60 -26.19 19.16
CA GLY A 164 -8.20 -27.47 18.82
C GLY A 164 -9.66 -27.56 19.24
N ASP A 165 -10.41 -28.41 18.56
CA ASP A 165 -11.76 -28.76 18.91
C ASP A 165 -11.79 -30.27 19.21
N PRO A 166 -11.95 -30.66 20.48
CA PRO A 166 -11.98 -32.07 20.85
C PRO A 166 -13.12 -32.87 20.19
N SER A 167 -14.14 -32.17 19.68
CA SER A 167 -15.27 -32.80 18.99
C SER A 167 -15.06 -32.92 17.46
N ALA A 168 -13.96 -32.39 16.92
CA ALA A 168 -13.61 -32.48 15.50
C ALA A 168 -13.01 -33.87 15.17
N ILE A 169 -13.88 -34.90 15.10
CA ILE A 169 -13.53 -36.28 14.69
C ILE A 169 -14.15 -36.57 13.34
#